data_44ab5628e677aab52baf11fce3583c35
#
_entry.id   44ab5628e677aab52baf11fce3583c35
#
_cell.length_a   1.000
_cell.length_b   1.000
_cell.length_c   1.000
_cell.angle_alpha   90.00
_cell.angle_beta   90.00
_cell.angle_gamma   90.00
#
_symmetry.space_group_name_H-M   'P 1'
#
loop_
_entity.id
_entity.type
_entity.pdbx_description
1 polymer ?
#
loop_
_entity_poly.entity_id
_entity_poly.type
_entity_poly.pdbx_seq_one_letter_code
_entity_poly.pdbx_strand_id
1 'polypeptide(L)'
;CGVDGMEAPGGTVCPESAGYKSGADGDGLVNEDACIGGGLGAWAGPYGAREMDQDAGVMKKCTLCVDRIYNDNIPEIDRVPSCVRTCPANARHFGDLADPTSDVSLLVAARGGVELMPEQGTKPVNRYLPPRPKADIDAPESIDLIALAEPETQGFLGWLDRALERLN
;
A
#
# COMPACT_ATOMS: atom_id res chain seq x y z
N CYS A 1 -9.78 -20.42 -6.55
CA CYS A 1 -8.62 -19.89 -7.27
C CYS A 1 -7.66 -21.02 -7.52
N GLY A 2 -7.61 -21.54 -8.76
CA GLY A 2 -6.75 -22.63 -9.14
C GLY A 2 -5.28 -22.20 -9.04
N VAL A 3 -4.58 -22.81 -8.13
CA VAL A 3 -3.13 -22.67 -7.98
C VAL A 3 -2.47 -23.74 -8.85
N ASP A 4 -2.48 -23.53 -10.16
CA ASP A 4 -1.62 -24.33 -11.01
C ASP A 4 -0.19 -23.79 -10.91
N GLY A 5 0.57 -24.44 -10.03
CA GLY A 5 1.98 -24.81 -10.19
C GLY A 5 3.06 -23.75 -10.50
N MET A 6 2.81 -22.46 -10.46
CA MET A 6 3.90 -21.50 -10.60
C MET A 6 4.20 -20.87 -9.24
N GLU A 7 5.10 -21.47 -8.52
CA GLU A 7 5.65 -20.94 -7.28
C GLU A 7 6.33 -19.58 -7.56
N ALA A 8 6.18 -18.64 -6.64
CA ALA A 8 6.88 -17.36 -6.74
C ALA A 8 8.40 -17.64 -6.88
N PRO A 9 9.12 -16.99 -7.82
CA PRO A 9 10.53 -17.30 -8.11
C PRO A 9 11.40 -17.37 -6.87
N GLY A 10 11.16 -16.50 -5.89
CA GLY A 10 11.90 -16.52 -4.63
C GLY A 10 11.61 -17.72 -3.72
N GLY A 11 10.48 -18.43 -3.92
CA GLY A 11 10.19 -19.69 -3.25
C GLY A 11 10.90 -20.86 -3.94
N THR A 12 10.85 -20.90 -5.26
CA THR A 12 11.45 -21.98 -6.08
C THR A 12 12.97 -22.09 -5.89
N VAL A 13 13.67 -20.98 -5.74
CA VAL A 13 15.15 -20.99 -5.57
C VAL A 13 15.58 -21.16 -4.13
N CYS A 14 14.67 -21.19 -3.17
CA CYS A 14 15.01 -21.38 -1.77
C CYS A 14 15.29 -22.86 -1.49
N PRO A 15 16.52 -23.25 -1.10
CA PRO A 15 16.87 -24.66 -0.88
C PRO A 15 16.06 -25.28 0.27
N GLU A 16 15.68 -24.49 1.25
CA GLU A 16 14.87 -24.92 2.41
C GLU A 16 13.36 -24.79 2.18
N SER A 17 12.92 -24.39 0.99
CA SER A 17 11.52 -24.18 0.66
C SER A 17 10.79 -23.24 1.66
N ALA A 18 11.53 -22.33 2.29
CA ALA A 18 10.99 -21.40 3.27
C ALA A 18 10.02 -20.36 2.66
N GLY A 19 10.17 -20.06 1.37
CA GLY A 19 9.24 -19.19 0.65
C GLY A 19 8.10 -20.00 0.03
N TYR A 20 6.85 -19.61 0.33
CA TYR A 20 5.67 -20.30 -0.19
C TYR A 20 4.57 -19.31 -0.55
N LYS A 21 3.58 -19.75 -1.29
CA LYS A 21 2.37 -18.99 -1.62
C LYS A 21 1.20 -19.55 -0.80
N SER A 22 0.49 -18.66 -0.10
CA SER A 22 -0.71 -19.03 0.64
C SER A 22 -1.79 -19.53 -0.31
N GLY A 23 -2.38 -20.67 0.01
CA GLY A 23 -3.48 -21.24 -0.79
C GLY A 23 -4.82 -20.53 -0.56
N ALA A 24 -4.96 -19.78 0.52
CA ALA A 24 -6.21 -19.12 0.88
C ALA A 24 -6.40 -17.79 0.14
N ASP A 25 -5.36 -16.96 0.09
CA ASP A 25 -5.42 -15.60 -0.44
C ASP A 25 -4.40 -15.34 -1.56
N GLY A 26 -3.54 -16.31 -1.84
CA GLY A 26 -2.51 -16.21 -2.87
C GLY A 26 -1.34 -15.31 -2.52
N ASP A 27 -1.24 -14.84 -1.28
CA ASP A 27 -0.08 -14.06 -0.84
C ASP A 27 1.17 -14.93 -0.71
N GLY A 28 2.30 -14.36 -1.06
CA GLY A 28 3.57 -15.02 -0.85
C GLY A 28 4.06 -14.79 0.58
N LEU A 29 4.47 -15.82 1.27
CA LEU A 29 4.94 -15.76 2.65
C LEU A 29 6.34 -16.36 2.78
N VAL A 30 6.98 -16.14 3.93
CA VAL A 30 8.25 -16.76 4.32
C VAL A 30 8.04 -17.44 5.66
N ASN A 31 8.35 -18.72 5.73
CA ASN A 31 8.46 -19.43 6.99
C ASN A 31 9.81 -19.06 7.63
N GLU A 32 9.79 -18.25 8.65
CA GLU A 32 10.99 -17.74 9.31
C GLU A 32 11.77 -18.87 10.01
N ASP A 33 11.08 -19.89 10.54
CA ASP A 33 11.72 -21.03 11.21
C ASP A 33 12.51 -21.91 10.25
N ALA A 34 12.10 -21.98 8.99
CA ALA A 34 12.79 -22.74 7.95
C ALA A 34 13.83 -21.89 7.18
N CYS A 35 13.81 -20.58 7.33
CA CYS A 35 14.65 -19.67 6.57
C CYS A 35 16.08 -19.61 7.15
N ILE A 36 17.08 -19.97 6.35
CA ILE A 36 18.50 -19.90 6.74
C ILE A 36 19.18 -18.57 6.36
N GLY A 37 18.45 -17.59 5.90
CA GLY A 37 19.01 -16.29 5.56
C GLY A 37 19.89 -16.25 4.30
N GLY A 38 19.79 -17.24 3.42
CA GLY A 38 20.68 -17.40 2.25
C GLY A 38 20.55 -16.31 1.15
N GLY A 39 19.57 -15.40 1.24
CA GLY A 39 19.41 -14.28 0.34
C GLY A 39 18.92 -14.61 -1.08
N LEU A 40 18.95 -15.87 -1.52
CA LEU A 40 18.59 -16.30 -2.87
C LEU A 40 17.18 -15.88 -3.27
N GLY A 41 16.24 -15.98 -2.31
CA GLY A 41 14.86 -15.57 -2.55
C GLY A 41 14.66 -14.06 -2.79
N ALA A 42 15.58 -13.23 -2.27
CA ALA A 42 15.58 -11.79 -2.55
C ALA A 42 16.14 -11.51 -3.95
N TRP A 43 17.20 -12.19 -4.34
CA TRP A 43 17.83 -12.01 -5.65
C TRP A 43 16.97 -12.49 -6.81
N ALA A 44 16.26 -13.61 -6.62
CA ALA A 44 15.36 -14.14 -7.64
C ALA A 44 14.02 -13.41 -7.73
N GLY A 45 13.64 -12.63 -6.72
CA GLY A 45 12.38 -11.91 -6.69
C GLY A 45 12.43 -10.65 -7.55
N PRO A 46 11.62 -10.54 -8.64
CA PRO A 46 11.71 -9.41 -9.56
C PRO A 46 11.26 -8.07 -8.95
N TYR A 47 10.57 -8.11 -7.82
CA TYR A 47 9.93 -6.93 -7.21
C TYR A 47 10.73 -6.28 -6.09
N GLY A 48 11.86 -6.83 -5.68
CA GLY A 48 12.63 -6.36 -4.53
C GLY A 48 11.81 -6.39 -3.21
N ALA A 49 10.86 -7.33 -3.09
CA ALA A 49 9.88 -7.35 -2.00
C ALA A 49 10.37 -8.08 -0.74
N ARG A 50 11.59 -8.58 -0.74
CA ARG A 50 12.18 -9.33 0.38
C ARG A 50 13.40 -8.61 0.90
N GLU A 51 13.48 -8.50 2.22
CA GLU A 51 14.59 -7.90 2.94
C GLU A 51 15.18 -8.89 3.95
N MET A 52 16.47 -8.73 4.23
CA MET A 52 17.13 -9.47 5.29
C MET A 52 16.91 -8.77 6.62
N ASP A 53 16.31 -9.47 7.56
CA ASP A 53 16.32 -9.07 8.96
C ASP A 53 17.68 -9.48 9.55
N GLN A 54 18.52 -8.48 9.83
CA GLN A 54 19.89 -8.72 10.31
C GLN A 54 19.91 -9.26 11.74
N ASP A 55 18.92 -8.93 12.55
CA ASP A 55 18.85 -9.37 13.94
C ASP A 55 18.37 -10.82 14.04
N ALA A 56 17.37 -11.19 13.25
CA ALA A 56 16.84 -12.55 13.21
C ALA A 56 17.61 -13.48 12.27
N GLY A 57 18.41 -12.92 11.32
CA GLY A 57 19.15 -13.70 10.34
C GLY A 57 18.29 -14.39 9.28
N VAL A 58 17.06 -13.92 9.08
CA VAL A 58 16.10 -14.51 8.14
C VAL A 58 15.56 -13.49 7.14
N MET A 59 15.03 -13.98 6.02
CA MET A 59 14.38 -13.12 5.03
C MET A 59 12.96 -12.78 5.49
N LYS A 60 12.59 -11.51 5.40
CA LYS A 60 11.23 -11.01 5.69
C LYS A 60 10.61 -10.34 4.47
N LYS A 61 9.31 -10.28 4.45
CA LYS A 61 8.51 -9.53 3.48
C LYS A 61 7.18 -9.09 4.08
N CYS A 62 6.46 -8.23 3.36
CA CYS A 62 5.10 -7.86 3.72
C CYS A 62 4.20 -9.11 3.80
N THR A 63 3.42 -9.21 4.87
CA THR A 63 2.46 -10.30 5.16
C THR A 63 1.01 -9.85 4.99
N LEU A 64 0.73 -8.69 4.40
CA LEU A 64 -0.59 -8.04 4.39
C LEU A 64 -1.18 -7.80 5.79
N CYS A 65 -0.35 -7.79 6.83
CA CYS A 65 -0.80 -7.72 8.22
C CYS A 65 -1.75 -8.88 8.57
N VAL A 66 -1.35 -10.12 8.23
CA VAL A 66 -2.14 -11.35 8.44
C VAL A 66 -2.64 -11.50 9.88
N ASP A 67 -1.83 -11.10 10.86
CA ASP A 67 -2.16 -11.01 12.28
C ASP A 67 -3.31 -10.06 12.60
N ARG A 68 -3.60 -9.12 11.72
CA ARG A 68 -4.65 -8.12 11.84
C ARG A 68 -5.88 -8.45 11.01
N ILE A 69 -5.71 -8.79 9.74
CA ILE A 69 -6.83 -9.02 8.81
C ILE A 69 -7.67 -10.24 9.19
N TYR A 70 -7.05 -11.24 9.82
CA TYR A 70 -7.72 -12.46 10.30
C TYR A 70 -8.00 -12.47 11.79
N ASN A 71 -7.87 -11.34 12.48
CA ASN A 71 -8.06 -11.27 13.93
C ASN A 71 -9.52 -10.98 14.28
N ASP A 72 -10.22 -11.99 14.77
CA ASP A 72 -11.62 -11.89 15.16
C ASP A 72 -11.89 -10.99 16.39
N ASN A 73 -10.84 -10.65 17.13
CA ASN A 73 -10.94 -9.72 18.25
C ASN A 73 -10.94 -8.24 17.82
N ILE A 74 -10.72 -7.96 16.52
CA ILE A 74 -10.75 -6.62 15.94
C ILE A 74 -12.08 -6.47 15.18
N PRO A 75 -12.80 -5.33 15.30
CA PRO A 75 -13.97 -5.06 14.50
C PRO A 75 -13.68 -5.22 13.00
N GLU A 76 -14.61 -5.77 12.24
CA GLU A 76 -14.42 -6.09 10.82
C GLU A 76 -13.94 -4.88 10.01
N ILE A 77 -14.51 -3.71 10.27
CA ILE A 77 -14.12 -2.45 9.60
C ILE A 77 -12.65 -2.07 9.84
N ASP A 78 -12.05 -2.57 10.91
CA ASP A 78 -10.65 -2.31 11.28
C ASP A 78 -9.70 -3.42 10.82
N ARG A 79 -10.21 -4.53 10.26
CA ARG A 79 -9.44 -5.65 9.73
C ARG A 79 -8.81 -5.35 8.38
N VAL A 80 -8.13 -4.23 8.28
CA VAL A 80 -7.43 -3.78 7.07
C VAL A 80 -5.94 -3.63 7.34
N PRO A 81 -5.08 -3.83 6.35
CA PRO A 81 -3.64 -3.63 6.52
C PRO A 81 -3.30 -2.23 7.03
N SER A 82 -2.31 -2.12 7.90
CA SER A 82 -1.90 -0.84 8.49
C SER A 82 -1.53 0.21 7.45
N CYS A 83 -0.89 -0.21 6.35
CA CYS A 83 -0.50 0.70 5.26
C CYS A 83 -1.71 1.29 4.49
N VAL A 84 -2.84 0.59 4.47
CA VAL A 84 -4.11 1.11 3.91
C VAL A 84 -4.67 2.16 4.84
N ARG A 85 -4.75 1.82 6.13
CA ARG A 85 -5.34 2.67 7.16
C ARG A 85 -4.58 3.99 7.37
N THR A 86 -3.26 3.98 7.22
CA THR A 86 -2.40 5.15 7.46
C THR A 86 -2.10 5.97 6.21
N CYS A 87 -2.62 5.59 5.04
CA CYS A 87 -2.35 6.29 3.79
C CYS A 87 -3.13 7.61 3.70
N PRO A 88 -2.51 8.79 3.84
CA PRO A 88 -3.24 10.06 3.81
C PRO A 88 -3.81 10.40 2.42
N ALA A 89 -3.18 9.85 1.37
CA ALA A 89 -3.62 10.06 -0.01
C ALA A 89 -4.74 9.09 -0.43
N ASN A 90 -5.17 8.18 0.44
CA ASN A 90 -6.11 7.10 0.14
C ASN A 90 -5.78 6.35 -1.17
N ALA A 91 -4.46 6.12 -1.39
CA ALA A 91 -3.93 5.51 -2.61
C ALA A 91 -3.82 3.98 -2.51
N ARG A 92 -4.14 3.41 -1.35
CA ARG A 92 -4.08 1.97 -1.09
C ARG A 92 -5.47 1.48 -0.75
N HIS A 93 -5.89 0.44 -1.44
CA HIS A 93 -7.19 -0.21 -1.26
C HIS A 93 -6.96 -1.67 -0.88
N PHE A 94 -7.83 -2.22 -0.09
CA PHE A 94 -7.77 -3.61 0.36
C PHE A 94 -9.16 -4.24 0.27
N GLY A 95 -9.23 -5.48 -0.17
CA GLY A 95 -10.47 -6.25 -0.28
C GLY A 95 -10.26 -7.52 -1.09
N ASP A 96 -11.33 -8.26 -1.30
CA ASP A 96 -11.32 -9.51 -2.04
C ASP A 96 -11.52 -9.25 -3.55
N LEU A 97 -10.49 -9.56 -4.35
CA LEU A 97 -10.57 -9.47 -5.81
C LEU A 97 -11.32 -10.66 -6.44
N ALA A 98 -11.58 -11.72 -5.69
CA ALA A 98 -12.39 -12.85 -6.17
C ALA A 98 -13.89 -12.54 -6.08
N ASP A 99 -14.30 -11.62 -5.23
CA ASP A 99 -15.66 -11.11 -5.16
C ASP A 99 -15.86 -9.97 -6.19
N PRO A 100 -16.64 -10.19 -7.25
CA PRO A 100 -16.87 -9.16 -8.27
C PRO A 100 -17.65 -7.95 -7.76
N THR A 101 -18.30 -8.05 -6.60
CA THR A 101 -19.07 -6.98 -5.99
C THR A 101 -18.26 -6.15 -4.99
N SER A 102 -17.07 -6.58 -4.65
CA SER A 102 -16.20 -5.86 -3.74
C SER A 102 -15.75 -4.51 -4.31
N ASP A 103 -15.54 -3.53 -3.43
CA ASP A 103 -15.08 -2.19 -3.81
C ASP A 103 -13.79 -2.21 -4.62
N VAL A 104 -12.86 -3.11 -4.29
CA VAL A 104 -11.58 -3.24 -5.00
C VAL A 104 -11.77 -3.82 -6.40
N SER A 105 -12.67 -4.80 -6.57
CA SER A 105 -12.98 -5.38 -7.88
C SER A 105 -13.65 -4.35 -8.79
N LEU A 106 -14.63 -3.62 -8.27
CA LEU A 106 -15.28 -2.52 -9.00
C LEU A 106 -14.27 -1.42 -9.37
N LEU A 107 -13.38 -1.06 -8.46
CA LEU A 107 -12.35 -0.05 -8.71
C LEU A 107 -11.35 -0.49 -9.79
N VAL A 108 -10.90 -1.75 -9.75
CA VAL A 108 -10.01 -2.33 -10.76
C VAL A 108 -10.68 -2.38 -12.12
N ALA A 109 -11.95 -2.79 -12.18
CA ALA A 109 -12.73 -2.83 -13.42
C ALA A 109 -12.93 -1.41 -14.02
N ALA A 110 -13.26 -0.44 -13.18
CA ALA A 110 -13.51 0.93 -13.63
C ALA A 110 -12.25 1.66 -14.11
N ARG A 111 -11.08 1.37 -13.51
CA ARG A 111 -9.84 2.11 -13.78
C ARG A 111 -8.78 1.33 -14.56
N GLY A 112 -9.04 0.06 -14.90
CA GLY A 112 -8.09 -0.75 -15.66
C GLY A 112 -6.85 -1.13 -14.86
N GLY A 113 -7.03 -1.76 -13.69
CA GLY A 113 -5.91 -2.20 -12.85
C GLY A 113 -5.02 -3.24 -13.53
N VAL A 114 -3.70 -3.05 -13.46
CA VAL A 114 -2.70 -3.89 -14.12
C VAL A 114 -1.84 -4.64 -13.11
N GLU A 115 -1.28 -5.75 -13.53
CA GLU A 115 -0.23 -6.46 -12.81
C GLU A 115 1.11 -5.75 -13.01
N LEU A 116 1.96 -5.81 -12.00
CA LEU A 116 3.35 -5.37 -12.13
C LEU A 116 4.17 -6.47 -12.80
N MET A 117 4.93 -6.14 -13.85
CA MET A 117 5.81 -7.05 -14.58
C MET A 117 5.08 -8.36 -15.02
N PRO A 118 4.01 -8.30 -15.81
CA PRO A 118 3.26 -9.48 -16.24
C PRO A 118 4.12 -10.47 -17.05
N GLU A 119 5.18 -10.00 -17.69
CA GLU A 119 6.16 -10.80 -18.41
C GLU A 119 6.92 -11.79 -17.54
N GLN A 120 6.97 -11.56 -16.23
CA GLN A 120 7.59 -12.48 -15.27
C GLN A 120 6.71 -13.70 -14.92
N GLY A 121 5.45 -13.68 -15.31
CA GLY A 121 4.50 -14.78 -15.07
C GLY A 121 4.21 -15.11 -13.62
N THR A 122 4.53 -14.23 -12.70
CA THR A 122 4.42 -14.46 -11.24
C THR A 122 2.99 -14.39 -10.71
N LYS A 123 2.03 -13.91 -11.52
CA LYS A 123 0.61 -13.74 -11.19
C LYS A 123 0.42 -13.08 -9.80
N PRO A 124 0.90 -11.84 -9.60
CA PRO A 124 0.79 -11.16 -8.32
C PRO A 124 -0.67 -10.88 -7.97
N VAL A 125 -1.02 -10.93 -6.68
CA VAL A 125 -2.37 -10.58 -6.21
C VAL A 125 -2.62 -9.07 -6.22
N ASN A 126 -1.57 -8.26 -6.13
CA ASN A 126 -1.69 -6.80 -6.18
C ASN A 126 -2.03 -6.32 -7.59
N ARG A 127 -2.88 -5.30 -7.67
CA ARG A 127 -3.21 -4.57 -8.89
C ARG A 127 -2.80 -3.12 -8.75
N TYR A 128 -2.22 -2.57 -9.80
CA TYR A 128 -1.79 -1.18 -9.86
C TYR A 128 -2.75 -0.40 -10.76
N LEU A 129 -3.34 0.63 -10.20
CA LEU A 129 -4.23 1.50 -10.96
C LEU A 129 -3.42 2.54 -11.69
N PRO A 130 -3.72 2.83 -12.98
CA PRO A 130 -3.05 3.89 -13.70
C PRO A 130 -3.28 5.24 -13.02
N PRO A 131 -2.35 6.21 -13.21
CA PRO A 131 -2.55 7.56 -12.71
C PRO A 131 -3.87 8.13 -13.23
N ARG A 132 -4.55 8.94 -12.42
CA ARG A 132 -5.71 9.69 -12.90
C ARG A 132 -5.25 10.71 -13.96
N PRO A 133 -5.98 10.87 -15.07
CA PRO A 133 -5.74 11.97 -15.98
C PRO A 133 -5.80 13.31 -15.23
N LYS A 134 -4.91 14.24 -15.57
CA LYS A 134 -4.88 15.55 -14.90
C LYS A 134 -6.20 16.33 -15.00
N ALA A 135 -6.99 16.06 -16.05
CA ALA A 135 -8.31 16.66 -16.24
C ALA A 135 -9.37 16.16 -15.24
N ASP A 136 -9.17 14.95 -14.67
CA ASP A 136 -10.09 14.38 -13.67
C ASP A 136 -9.68 14.76 -12.23
N ILE A 137 -8.55 15.40 -12.07
CA ILE A 137 -8.23 16.13 -10.86
C ILE A 137 -9.01 17.42 -11.00
N ASP A 138 -10.20 17.49 -10.40
CA ASP A 138 -10.88 18.76 -10.18
C ASP A 138 -9.81 19.72 -9.70
N ALA A 139 -9.50 20.70 -10.55
CA ALA A 139 -8.65 21.79 -10.12
C ALA A 139 -9.32 22.27 -8.82
N PRO A 140 -8.63 22.25 -7.66
CA PRO A 140 -9.24 22.79 -6.47
C PRO A 140 -9.79 24.13 -6.93
N GLU A 141 -11.12 24.30 -6.77
CA GLU A 141 -11.75 25.60 -6.96
C GLU A 141 -10.75 26.60 -6.42
N SER A 142 -10.27 27.47 -7.25
CA SER A 142 -9.09 28.29 -6.96
C SER A 142 -9.27 28.76 -5.51
N ILE A 143 -8.49 28.12 -4.63
CA ILE A 143 -8.51 28.55 -3.21
C ILE A 143 -8.05 29.98 -3.35
N ASP A 144 -8.97 30.88 -3.08
CA ASP A 144 -8.71 32.29 -3.17
C ASP A 144 -7.73 32.60 -2.04
N LEU A 145 -6.44 32.43 -2.37
CA LEU A 145 -5.34 32.62 -1.42
C LEU A 145 -5.38 34.06 -0.87
N ILE A 146 -6.06 34.97 -1.56
CA ILE A 146 -6.31 36.33 -1.12
C ILE A 146 -7.37 36.33 0.00
N ALA A 147 -8.40 35.48 -0.11
CA ALA A 147 -9.41 35.37 0.94
C ALA A 147 -8.87 34.67 2.21
N LEU A 148 -7.82 33.85 2.07
CA LEU A 148 -7.12 33.24 3.20
C LEU A 148 -6.01 34.14 3.79
N ALA A 149 -5.63 35.22 3.07
CA ALA A 149 -4.49 36.07 3.43
C ALA A 149 -4.89 37.25 4.31
N GLU A 150 -6.17 37.43 4.62
CA GLU A 150 -6.59 38.40 5.63
C GLU A 150 -6.87 37.67 6.96
N PRO A 151 -5.85 37.42 7.81
CA PRO A 151 -6.15 37.18 9.18
C PRO A 151 -6.82 38.46 9.68
N GLU A 152 -8.10 38.38 10.10
CA GLU A 152 -8.62 39.40 11.00
C GLU A 152 -7.69 39.45 12.19
N THR A 153 -6.75 40.38 12.15
CA THR A 153 -5.84 40.67 13.26
C THR A 153 -6.66 41.32 14.37
N GLN A 154 -7.48 40.49 15.03
CA GLN A 154 -8.13 40.87 16.27
C GLN A 154 -7.12 40.73 17.40
N GLY A 155 -7.06 41.72 18.26
CA GLY A 155 -6.16 41.73 19.39
C GLY A 155 -4.95 42.64 19.24
N PHE A 156 -3.90 42.37 20.00
CA PHE A 156 -2.69 43.23 20.10
C PHE A 156 -2.02 43.47 18.73
N LEU A 157 -1.94 42.49 17.86
CA LEU A 157 -1.31 42.63 16.54
C LEU A 157 -2.10 43.58 15.64
N GLY A 158 -3.43 43.50 15.63
CA GLY A 158 -4.26 44.42 14.87
C GLY A 158 -4.24 45.87 15.41
N TRP A 159 -3.98 46.04 16.71
CA TRP A 159 -3.72 47.35 17.28
C TRP A 159 -2.37 47.89 16.83
N LEU A 160 -1.34 47.05 16.78
CA LEU A 160 0.03 47.44 16.35
C LEU A 160 0.05 47.87 14.88
N ASP A 161 -0.60 47.15 14.00
CA ASP A 161 -0.75 47.50 12.57
C ASP A 161 -1.37 48.88 12.40
N ARG A 162 -2.52 49.10 13.04
CA ARG A 162 -3.18 50.42 13.00
C ARG A 162 -2.34 51.56 13.62
N ALA A 163 -1.49 51.24 14.61
CA ALA A 163 -0.59 52.21 15.20
C ALA A 163 0.57 52.57 14.26
N LEU A 164 1.11 51.61 13.53
CA LEU A 164 2.18 51.81 12.54
C LEU A 164 1.68 52.57 11.29
N GLU A 165 0.45 52.32 10.83
CA GLU A 165 -0.14 53.08 9.72
C GLU A 165 -0.35 54.56 10.02
N ARG A 166 -0.49 54.93 11.29
CA ARG A 166 -0.61 56.36 11.71
C ARG A 166 0.72 57.10 11.82
N LEU A 167 1.82 56.38 11.71
CA LEU A 167 3.16 56.96 11.79
C LEU A 167 3.80 57.19 10.41
N ASN A 168 3.15 56.76 9.34
CA ASN A 168 3.46 57.06 7.93
C ASN A 168 2.50 58.11 7.37
#